data_5e87a9e5856eae8320f186e58593bfd5
#
_entry.id   5e87a9e5856eae8320f186e58593bfd5
#
_cell.length_a   1.000
_cell.length_b   1.000
_cell.length_c   1.000
_cell.angle_alpha   90.00
_cell.angle_beta   90.00
_cell.angle_gamma   90.00
#
_symmetry.space_group_name_H-M   'P 1'
#
loop_
_entity.id
_entity.type
_entity.pdbx_description
1 polymer ?
#
loop_
_entity_poly.entity_id
_entity_poly.type
_entity_poly.pdbx_seq_one_letter_code
_entity_poly.pdbx_strand_id
1 'polypeptide(L)'
;SNILKALEMVTIDGTGKAANVNGFSQGGKTGTAHQIRAGSGYAEDLYRASFVGITPLNKKSLTIFVSIDDPGLNSYTGGAVAAPVFAKIAENTLNHLGYFEDEWIWRNIRYKNSWKY
;
A
#
# COMPACT_ATOMS: atom_id res chain seq x y z
N SER A 1 6.04 -3.82 16.90
CA SER A 1 4.73 -3.84 17.53
C SER A 1 3.79 -4.79 16.78
N ASN A 2 2.78 -5.33 17.47
CA ASN A 2 1.81 -6.25 16.88
C ASN A 2 0.93 -5.57 15.81
N ILE A 3 0.69 -4.28 15.95
CA ILE A 3 -0.06 -3.48 14.98
C ILE A 3 0.69 -3.38 13.65
N LEU A 4 1.99 -3.10 13.68
CA LEU A 4 2.79 -3.05 12.46
C LEU A 4 2.83 -4.38 11.73
N LYS A 5 2.94 -5.48 12.46
CA LYS A 5 2.88 -6.83 11.87
C LYS A 5 1.54 -7.11 11.21
N ALA A 6 0.44 -6.70 11.84
CA ALA A 6 -0.89 -6.84 11.26
C ALA A 6 -1.05 -6.02 9.98
N LEU A 7 -0.56 -4.79 9.97
CA LEU A 7 -0.60 -3.93 8.78
C LEU A 7 0.29 -4.47 7.65
N GLU A 8 1.43 -5.05 7.99
CA GLU A 8 2.32 -5.69 7.01
C GLU A 8 1.63 -6.91 6.37
N MET A 9 0.96 -7.74 7.16
CA MET A 9 0.22 -8.90 6.66
C MET A 9 -0.88 -8.53 5.65
N VAL A 10 -1.50 -7.37 5.79
CA VAL A 10 -2.49 -6.86 4.82
C VAL A 10 -1.86 -6.72 3.43
N THR A 11 -0.61 -6.33 3.36
CA THR A 11 0.11 -6.15 2.08
C THR A 11 0.77 -7.42 1.57
N ILE A 12 1.03 -8.40 2.43
CA ILE A 12 1.64 -9.68 2.05
C ILE A 12 0.58 -10.67 1.58
N ASP A 13 -0.47 -10.86 2.35
CA ASP A 13 -1.47 -11.93 2.13
C ASP A 13 -2.92 -11.46 2.24
N GLY A 14 -3.15 -10.18 2.43
CA GLY A 14 -4.46 -9.58 2.61
C GLY A 14 -4.94 -8.78 1.40
N THR A 15 -5.91 -7.90 1.66
CA THR A 15 -6.56 -7.04 0.67
C THR A 15 -5.66 -5.96 0.08
N GLY A 16 -4.48 -5.76 0.63
CA GLY A 16 -3.52 -4.74 0.21
C GLY A 16 -2.32 -5.27 -0.57
N LYS A 17 -2.39 -6.47 -1.15
CA LYS A 17 -1.27 -7.05 -1.93
C LYS A 17 -0.76 -6.15 -3.04
N ALA A 18 -1.64 -5.40 -3.69
CA ALA A 18 -1.27 -4.48 -4.75
C ALA A 18 -0.50 -3.24 -4.26
N ALA A 19 -0.39 -3.03 -2.95
CA ALA A 19 0.42 -1.98 -2.35
C ALA A 19 1.92 -2.34 -2.23
N ASN A 20 2.33 -3.50 -2.71
CA ASN A 20 3.70 -3.95 -2.59
C ASN A 20 4.67 -3.01 -3.31
N VAL A 21 5.58 -2.44 -2.55
CA VAL A 21 6.67 -1.58 -3.05
C VAL A 21 7.91 -2.44 -3.17
N ASN A 22 8.38 -2.62 -4.39
CA ASN A 22 9.50 -3.50 -4.67
C ASN A 22 10.78 -3.01 -3.96
N GLY A 23 11.38 -3.90 -3.18
CA GLY A 23 12.60 -3.62 -2.43
C GLY A 23 12.38 -3.02 -1.04
N PHE A 24 11.15 -2.76 -0.63
CA PHE A 24 10.84 -2.14 0.66
C PHE A 24 9.77 -2.92 1.41
N SER A 25 9.83 -2.84 2.74
CA SER A 25 8.75 -3.32 3.60
C SER A 25 7.63 -2.28 3.66
N GLN A 26 6.40 -2.71 3.69
CA GLN A 26 5.25 -1.84 3.83
C GLN A 26 4.16 -2.48 4.68
N GLY A 27 3.34 -1.64 5.24
CA GLY A 27 2.12 -2.01 5.92
C GLY A 27 1.02 -1.04 5.55
N GLY A 28 -0.22 -1.47 5.61
CA GLY A 28 -1.30 -0.57 5.27
C GLY A 28 -2.68 -1.15 5.51
N LYS A 29 -3.68 -0.37 5.16
CA LYS A 29 -5.09 -0.75 5.28
C LYS A 29 -5.89 -0.18 4.13
N THR A 30 -6.71 -1.04 3.56
CA THR A 30 -7.69 -0.67 2.54
C THR A 30 -8.96 -0.14 3.17
N GLY A 31 -9.65 0.72 2.46
CA GLY A 31 -10.99 1.17 2.79
C GLY A 31 -11.85 1.26 1.54
N THR A 32 -13.11 0.92 1.66
CA THR A 32 -14.11 1.10 0.61
C THR A 32 -15.35 1.65 1.26
N ALA A 33 -15.72 2.87 0.92
CA ALA A 33 -16.90 3.51 1.45
C ALA A 33 -17.93 3.72 0.33
N HIS A 34 -19.19 3.41 0.64
CA HIS A 34 -20.30 3.75 -0.22
C HIS A 34 -20.70 5.20 0.01
N GLN A 35 -20.77 5.98 -1.06
CA GLN A 35 -21.12 7.38 -0.98
C GLN A 35 -22.60 7.59 -1.27
N ILE A 36 -23.24 8.46 -0.48
CA ILE A 36 -24.62 8.92 -0.69
C ILE A 36 -24.54 10.38 -1.11
N ARG A 37 -25.04 10.70 -2.31
CA ARG A 37 -25.19 12.10 -2.72
C ARG A 37 -26.41 12.71 -2.03
N ALA A 38 -26.20 13.84 -1.36
CA ALA A 38 -27.28 14.64 -0.80
C ALA A 38 -28.19 15.15 -1.93
N GLY A 39 -29.52 14.88 -1.86
CA GLY A 39 -30.53 15.40 -2.78
C GLY A 39 -30.98 14.43 -3.89
N SER A 40 -30.34 13.29 -4.08
CA SER A 40 -30.88 12.20 -4.90
C SER A 40 -31.52 11.17 -3.98
N GLY A 41 -32.81 10.86 -4.14
CA GLY A 41 -33.55 9.97 -3.24
C GLY A 41 -33.08 8.51 -3.22
N TYR A 42 -32.11 8.15 -4.04
CA TYR A 42 -31.38 6.88 -4.02
C TYR A 42 -29.93 7.13 -4.35
N ALA A 43 -29.05 6.54 -3.55
CA ALA A 43 -27.63 6.51 -3.84
C ALA A 43 -27.42 5.73 -5.15
N GLU A 44 -27.01 6.42 -6.17
CA GLU A 44 -26.25 5.76 -7.23
C GLU A 44 -25.08 5.03 -6.55
N ASP A 45 -24.70 3.86 -7.08
CA ASP A 45 -23.60 3.06 -6.53
C ASP A 45 -22.26 3.80 -6.70
N LEU A 46 -22.08 4.83 -5.90
CA LEU A 46 -20.85 5.62 -5.84
C LEU A 46 -19.99 5.14 -4.68
N TYR A 47 -18.73 4.89 -4.96
CA TYR A 47 -17.80 4.41 -3.99
C TYR A 47 -16.63 5.39 -3.81
N ARG A 48 -16.04 5.34 -2.64
CA ARG A 48 -14.74 5.92 -2.37
C ARG A 48 -13.80 4.81 -2.00
N ALA A 49 -12.81 4.56 -2.84
CA ALA A 49 -11.75 3.61 -2.59
C ALA A 49 -10.59 4.32 -1.92
N SER A 50 -10.05 3.76 -0.86
CA SER A 50 -8.92 4.35 -0.15
C SER A 50 -7.89 3.31 0.27
N PHE A 51 -6.66 3.77 0.42
CA PHE A 51 -5.58 3.02 1.00
C PHE A 51 -4.68 3.96 1.79
N VAL A 52 -4.35 3.60 3.01
CA VAL A 52 -3.31 4.25 3.78
C VAL A 52 -2.18 3.27 3.99
N GLY A 53 -0.96 3.70 3.72
CA GLY A 53 0.20 2.85 3.88
C GLY A 53 1.39 3.57 4.50
N ILE A 54 2.26 2.76 5.08
CA ILE A 54 3.51 3.16 5.70
C ILE A 54 4.63 2.37 5.06
N THR A 55 5.67 3.02 4.62
CA THR A 55 6.84 2.39 4.00
C THR A 55 8.08 3.29 4.09
N PRO A 56 9.28 2.75 4.30
CA PRO A 56 9.62 1.41 4.76
C PRO A 56 9.32 1.24 6.25
N LEU A 57 9.10 -0.01 6.72
CA LEU A 57 8.72 -0.26 8.11
C LEU A 57 9.90 -0.23 9.09
N ASN A 58 11.11 -0.46 8.59
CA ASN A 58 12.32 -0.62 9.40
C ASN A 58 13.24 0.61 9.41
N LYS A 59 12.80 1.71 8.84
CA LYS A 59 13.54 2.98 8.74
C LYS A 59 12.60 4.14 9.00
N LYS A 60 13.07 5.36 8.82
CA LYS A 60 12.21 6.54 8.81
C LYS A 60 11.15 6.38 7.72
N SER A 61 9.91 6.20 8.14
CA SER A 61 8.78 5.84 7.29
C SER A 61 8.13 7.05 6.65
N LEU A 62 7.59 6.83 5.47
CA LEU A 62 6.59 7.70 4.85
C LEU A 62 5.20 7.13 5.13
N THR A 63 4.26 8.00 5.41
CA THR A 63 2.84 7.67 5.44
C THR A 63 2.16 8.31 4.24
N ILE A 64 1.50 7.49 3.44
CA ILE A 64 0.83 7.94 2.22
C ILE A 64 -0.62 7.50 2.28
N PHE A 65 -1.53 8.44 2.09
CA PHE A 65 -2.97 8.18 1.98
C PHE A 65 -3.42 8.45 0.55
N VAL A 66 -4.11 7.48 -0.02
CA VAL A 66 -4.72 7.59 -1.35
C VAL A 66 -6.22 7.45 -1.22
N SER A 67 -6.95 8.38 -1.81
CA SER A 67 -8.40 8.34 -1.88
C SER A 67 -8.84 8.59 -3.32
N ILE A 68 -9.67 7.73 -3.84
CA ILE A 68 -10.19 7.80 -5.20
C ILE A 68 -11.71 7.80 -5.11
N ASP A 69 -12.30 8.89 -5.54
CA ASP A 69 -13.75 9.04 -5.58
C ASP A 69 -14.29 8.52 -6.91
N ASP A 70 -15.37 7.78 -6.85
CA ASP A 70 -16.09 7.27 -7.99
C ASP A 70 -15.18 6.53 -8.99
N PRO A 71 -14.46 5.47 -8.56
CA PRO A 71 -13.51 4.78 -9.43
C PRO A 71 -14.18 3.94 -10.53
N GLY A 72 -15.51 3.88 -10.56
CA GLY A 72 -16.28 3.04 -11.45
C GLY A 72 -16.72 1.72 -10.82
N LEU A 73 -17.70 1.05 -11.44
CA LEU A 73 -18.31 -0.15 -10.87
C LEU A 73 -17.50 -1.43 -11.12
N ASN A 74 -16.64 -1.43 -12.13
CA ASN A 74 -15.88 -2.64 -12.51
C ASN A 74 -14.71 -2.91 -11.54
N SER A 75 -14.20 -1.88 -10.87
CA SER A 75 -13.13 -2.01 -9.90
C SER A 75 -13.21 -0.82 -8.95
N TYR A 76 -13.68 -1.02 -7.74
CA TYR A 76 -13.99 0.07 -6.81
C TYR A 76 -13.44 -0.12 -5.40
N THR A 77 -12.76 -1.22 -5.12
CA THR A 77 -12.23 -1.46 -3.79
C THR A 77 -10.89 -0.77 -3.58
N GLY A 78 -10.59 -0.42 -2.33
CA GLY A 78 -9.30 0.19 -1.96
C GLY A 78 -8.12 -0.68 -2.38
N GLY A 79 -8.24 -2.01 -2.24
CA GLY A 79 -7.20 -2.94 -2.66
C GLY A 79 -7.01 -3.02 -4.17
N ALA A 80 -8.06 -2.83 -4.94
CA ALA A 80 -8.01 -2.92 -6.40
C ALA A 80 -7.53 -1.63 -7.07
N VAL A 81 -7.93 -0.45 -6.57
CA VAL A 81 -7.67 0.82 -7.25
C VAL A 81 -6.77 1.78 -6.49
N ALA A 82 -6.82 1.82 -5.16
CA ALA A 82 -6.03 2.74 -4.36
C ALA A 82 -4.65 2.18 -3.97
N ALA A 83 -4.56 0.90 -3.67
CA ALA A 83 -3.30 0.26 -3.28
C ALA A 83 -2.24 0.29 -4.40
N PRO A 84 -2.54 0.04 -5.68
CA PRO A 84 -1.56 0.19 -6.75
C PRO A 84 -1.03 1.61 -6.90
N VAL A 85 -1.88 2.60 -6.69
CA VAL A 85 -1.49 4.03 -6.72
C VAL A 85 -0.54 4.34 -5.57
N PHE A 86 -0.85 3.85 -4.37
CA PHE A 86 0.07 3.94 -3.23
C PHE A 86 1.44 3.37 -3.56
N ALA A 87 1.49 2.15 -4.11
CA ALA A 87 2.76 1.48 -4.44
C ALA A 87 3.60 2.32 -5.40
N LYS A 88 2.99 2.90 -6.41
CA LYS A 88 3.67 3.71 -7.42
C LYS A 88 4.18 5.03 -6.86
N ILE A 89 3.37 5.71 -6.05
CA ILE A 89 3.76 6.95 -5.38
C ILE A 89 4.90 6.68 -4.39
N ALA A 90 4.78 5.61 -3.60
CA ALA A 90 5.79 5.23 -2.61
C ALA A 90 7.12 4.91 -3.27
N GLU A 91 7.13 4.10 -4.32
CA GLU A 91 8.34 3.74 -5.07
C GLU A 91 9.04 4.99 -5.62
N ASN A 92 8.31 5.85 -6.31
CA ASN A 92 8.87 7.07 -6.88
C ASN A 92 9.40 8.03 -5.80
N THR A 93 8.67 8.16 -4.69
CA THR A 93 9.07 9.03 -3.59
C THR A 93 10.31 8.52 -2.88
N LEU A 94 10.38 7.23 -2.58
CA LEU A 94 11.54 6.63 -1.95
C LEU A 94 12.79 6.73 -2.83
N ASN A 95 12.66 6.48 -4.12
CA ASN A 95 13.75 6.64 -5.07
C ASN A 95 14.24 8.11 -5.14
N HIS A 96 13.31 9.05 -5.16
CA HIS A 96 13.65 10.49 -5.17
C HIS A 96 14.37 10.92 -3.90
N LEU A 97 13.97 10.38 -2.75
CA LEU A 97 14.61 10.65 -1.46
C LEU A 97 15.94 9.92 -1.25
N GLY A 98 16.34 9.05 -2.19
CA GLY A 98 17.58 8.30 -2.11
C GLY A 98 17.54 7.12 -1.13
N TYR A 99 16.37 6.59 -0.83
CA TYR A 99 16.26 5.36 -0.04
C TYR A 99 16.81 4.18 -0.81
N PHE A 100 17.57 3.35 -0.11
CA PHE A 100 18.01 2.06 -0.62
C PHE A 100 17.00 0.98 -0.24
N GLU A 101 17.02 -0.13 -0.99
CA GLU A 101 16.25 -1.32 -0.66
C GLU A 101 16.44 -1.75 0.80
N ASP A 102 15.42 -2.37 1.39
CA ASP A 102 15.45 -2.77 2.79
C ASP A 102 16.64 -3.70 3.10
N GLU A 103 17.24 -3.49 4.26
CA GLU A 103 18.31 -4.36 4.77
C GLU A 103 17.90 -5.83 4.83
N TRP A 104 16.62 -6.11 5.01
CA TRP A 104 16.09 -7.48 5.00
C TRP A 104 16.36 -8.17 3.67
N ILE A 105 16.13 -7.48 2.55
CA ILE A 105 16.43 -7.99 1.20
C ILE A 105 17.93 -8.19 1.03
N TRP A 106 18.73 -7.22 1.46
CA TRP A 106 20.19 -7.32 1.44
C TRP A 106 20.72 -8.45 2.31
N ARG A 107 20.14 -8.66 3.50
CA ARG A 107 20.51 -9.80 4.36
C ARG A 107 20.22 -11.12 3.67
N ASN A 108 19.05 -11.26 3.05
CA ASN A 108 18.70 -12.49 2.36
C ASN A 108 19.58 -12.74 1.12
N ILE A 109 19.91 -11.69 0.39
CA ILE A 109 20.83 -11.78 -0.74
C ILE A 109 22.24 -12.15 -0.25
N ARG A 110 22.74 -11.49 0.79
CA ARG A 110 24.03 -11.82 1.39
C ARG A 110 24.08 -13.24 1.92
N TYR A 111 23.04 -13.68 2.61
CA TYR A 111 22.95 -15.03 3.12
C TYR A 111 22.96 -16.08 1.99
N LYS A 112 22.21 -15.83 0.94
CA LYS A 112 22.20 -16.72 -0.23
C LYS A 112 23.52 -16.75 -0.97
N ASN A 113 24.30 -15.71 -0.90
CA ASN A 113 25.59 -15.57 -1.57
C ASN A 113 26.82 -15.68 -0.63
N SER A 114 26.62 -15.90 0.66
CA SER A 114 27.68 -15.96 1.66
C SER A 114 28.69 -17.08 1.41
N TRP A 115 28.27 -18.11 0.72
CA TRP A 115 29.12 -19.24 0.32
C TRP A 115 29.99 -18.95 -0.90
N LYS A 116 29.80 -17.81 -1.56
CA LYS A 116 30.62 -17.39 -2.72
C LYS A 116 31.84 -16.55 -2.33
N TYR A 117 31.89 -16.15 -1.09
CA TYR A 117 32.96 -15.34 -0.52
C TYR A 117 33.54 -16.05 0.68
#